data_de1a8428a9177e86108d3308705e08ee
#
_entry.id   de1a8428a9177e86108d3308705e08ee
#
_cell.length_a   1.000
_cell.length_b   1.000
_cell.length_c   1.000
_cell.angle_alpha   90.00
_cell.angle_beta   90.00
_cell.angle_gamma   90.00
#
_symmetry.space_group_name_H-M   'P 1'
#
loop_
_entity.id
_entity.type
_entity.pdbx_description
1 polymer ?
#
loop_
_entity_poly.entity_id
_entity_poly.type
_entity_poly.pdbx_seq_one_letter_code
_entity_poly.pdbx_strand_id
1 'polypeptide(L)'
;MVLKRKIYDKLLEWKENSQGKKAIMVEGARRIGKSTIVEEFAKKEYESYIIIDFAKKDKNVEEFFNLYLNRLDDLFMMLGTYFGVKLIPRKSAIIFDEVQSFPQARAAIKYLVADGRYDYIETGYLISIKENIQDIVIPSEERSINMYPLDFEEFAWALGEEQLIDYIKNCFEKREALERGMHNKAMHLFKQYILVGGMPKPVSLFVESGKDFTGVDAEKRDILKLYRNDIMKIKAQYRSKVLAIYDQIPGLLSQHEKRVVFKTIQEGSYAEQYSETFFWLSDSMISNECFLCSDPNVGLSMYEDRGYVKCYMGDTGLLLSHAFDENELLESEIYRQILNDKLSLNEGMLYENVIAQMLVANGHKLYFYTHYSEEKHRNDIEIDFIISNNSKLKYKMFPIEVKSGKRYTTNSLTRFKGKYKARIGEAYIIHPRNLLIKEDILCIPPYMTICL
;
A
#
# COMPACT_ATOMS: atom_id res chain seq x y z
N MET A 1 5.06 20.85 -0.12
CA MET A 1 3.69 20.77 -0.67
C MET A 1 2.90 19.71 0.08
N VAL A 2 1.62 19.96 0.45
CA VAL A 2 0.72 18.93 0.98
C VAL A 2 0.02 18.27 -0.21
N LEU A 3 0.18 16.96 -0.36
CA LEU A 3 -0.41 16.19 -1.45
C LEU A 3 -1.86 15.82 -1.12
N LYS A 4 -2.75 15.88 -2.10
CA LYS A 4 -4.14 15.40 -1.98
C LYS A 4 -4.13 13.87 -1.84
N ARG A 5 -4.86 13.34 -0.86
CA ARG A 5 -4.88 11.91 -0.55
C ARG A 5 -6.31 11.41 -0.36
N LYS A 6 -6.62 10.23 -0.90
CA LYS A 6 -7.93 9.56 -0.76
C LYS A 6 -8.30 9.27 0.70
N ILE A 7 -7.30 9.06 1.55
CA ILE A 7 -7.53 8.82 2.97
C ILE A 7 -8.20 10.01 3.68
N TYR A 8 -8.07 11.23 3.15
CA TYR A 8 -8.73 12.41 3.70
C TYR A 8 -10.27 12.24 3.73
N ASP A 9 -10.86 11.69 2.66
CA ASP A 9 -12.29 11.44 2.59
C ASP A 9 -12.73 10.36 3.60
N LYS A 10 -11.87 9.34 3.86
CA LYS A 10 -12.12 8.34 4.92
C LYS A 10 -12.08 8.95 6.32
N LEU A 11 -11.21 9.95 6.55
CA LEU A 11 -11.17 10.69 7.81
C LEU A 11 -12.42 11.57 7.99
N LEU A 12 -12.91 12.20 6.92
CA LEU A 12 -14.19 12.93 6.93
C LEU A 12 -15.35 11.99 7.28
N GLU A 13 -15.48 10.88 6.57
CA GLU A 13 -16.50 9.85 6.83
C GLU A 13 -16.45 9.36 8.29
N TRP A 14 -15.25 9.12 8.82
CA TRP A 14 -15.09 8.73 10.23
C TRP A 14 -15.59 9.82 11.17
N LYS A 15 -15.17 11.09 10.97
CA LYS A 15 -15.58 12.23 11.81
C LYS A 15 -17.10 12.38 11.86
N GLU A 16 -17.77 12.30 10.71
CA GLU A 16 -19.21 12.41 10.56
C GLU A 16 -19.96 11.24 11.24
N ASN A 17 -19.48 10.01 11.01
CA ASN A 17 -20.17 8.81 11.46
C ASN A 17 -19.88 8.47 12.94
N SER A 18 -18.67 8.72 13.43
CA SER A 18 -18.28 8.34 14.79
C SER A 18 -18.79 9.30 15.86
N GLN A 19 -18.85 10.59 15.55
CA GLN A 19 -19.28 11.65 16.48
C GLN A 19 -18.61 11.55 17.87
N GLY A 20 -17.31 11.23 17.90
CA GLY A 20 -16.52 11.07 19.11
C GLY A 20 -16.66 9.73 19.84
N LYS A 21 -17.44 8.79 19.30
CA LYS A 21 -17.64 7.46 19.92
C LYS A 21 -16.57 6.44 19.55
N LYS A 22 -15.68 6.77 18.62
CA LYS A 22 -14.54 5.95 18.22
C LYS A 22 -13.36 6.81 17.84
N ALA A 23 -12.17 6.46 18.30
CA ALA A 23 -10.92 6.96 17.77
C ALA A 23 -10.65 6.38 16.37
N ILE A 24 -9.77 7.04 15.60
CA ILE A 24 -9.29 6.49 14.34
C ILE A 24 -7.78 6.29 14.37
N MET A 25 -7.34 5.09 13.98
CA MET A 25 -5.93 4.74 13.82
C MET A 25 -5.56 4.72 12.36
N VAL A 26 -4.63 5.58 11.94
CA VAL A 26 -4.06 5.62 10.59
C VAL A 26 -2.78 4.78 10.58
N GLU A 27 -2.88 3.59 10.00
CA GLU A 27 -1.78 2.65 9.89
C GLU A 27 -1.13 2.73 8.51
N GLY A 28 0.16 2.42 8.42
CA GLY A 28 0.83 2.35 7.14
C GLY A 28 2.35 2.42 7.24
N ALA A 29 3.05 2.15 6.14
CA ALA A 29 4.49 2.15 6.08
C ALA A 29 5.11 3.47 6.56
N ARG A 30 6.37 3.41 6.90
CA ARG A 30 7.12 4.62 7.26
C ARG A 30 7.28 5.54 6.06
N ARG A 31 7.25 6.88 6.29
CA ARG A 31 7.43 7.91 5.25
C ARG A 31 6.30 8.04 4.22
N ILE A 32 5.13 7.46 4.43
CA ILE A 32 3.97 7.64 3.53
C ILE A 32 3.11 8.87 3.84
N GLY A 33 3.51 9.69 4.83
CA GLY A 33 2.86 10.98 5.13
C GLY A 33 1.70 10.92 6.11
N LYS A 34 1.63 9.91 7.00
CA LYS A 34 0.57 9.77 8.03
C LYS A 34 0.43 11.04 8.88
N SER A 35 1.49 11.45 9.56
CA SER A 35 1.49 12.64 10.43
C SER A 35 1.08 13.90 9.68
N THR A 36 1.55 14.06 8.43
CA THR A 36 1.22 15.22 7.59
C THR A 36 -0.27 15.29 7.26
N ILE A 37 -0.88 14.16 6.87
CA ILE A 37 -2.29 14.17 6.46
C ILE A 37 -3.24 14.33 7.66
N VAL A 38 -2.92 13.73 8.82
CA VAL A 38 -3.75 13.90 10.02
C VAL A 38 -3.63 15.31 10.59
N GLU A 39 -2.45 15.93 10.52
CA GLU A 39 -2.28 17.33 10.89
C GLU A 39 -3.05 18.27 9.96
N GLU A 40 -2.95 18.06 8.64
CA GLU A 40 -3.70 18.84 7.65
C GLU A 40 -5.21 18.70 7.83
N PHE A 41 -5.67 17.49 8.12
CA PHE A 41 -7.06 17.21 8.44
C PHE A 41 -7.50 17.96 9.71
N ALA A 42 -6.71 17.90 10.76
CA ALA A 42 -7.04 18.59 12.00
C ALA A 42 -7.08 20.12 11.84
N LYS A 43 -6.14 20.70 11.06
CA LYS A 43 -6.13 22.14 10.74
C LYS A 43 -7.38 22.62 10.02
N LYS A 44 -7.93 21.79 9.14
CA LYS A 44 -9.10 22.17 8.31
C LYS A 44 -10.43 21.88 8.99
N GLU A 45 -10.49 20.81 9.76
CA GLU A 45 -11.74 20.25 10.23
C GLU A 45 -12.07 20.54 11.71
N TYR A 46 -11.13 21.10 12.47
CA TYR A 46 -11.30 21.43 13.89
C TYR A 46 -10.94 22.87 14.20
N GLU A 47 -11.58 23.44 15.23
CA GLU A 47 -11.27 24.79 15.70
C GLU A 47 -9.91 24.86 16.41
N SER A 48 -9.49 23.77 17.05
CA SER A 48 -8.17 23.63 17.65
C SER A 48 -7.75 22.15 17.69
N TYR A 49 -6.46 21.90 17.79
CA TYR A 49 -5.92 20.54 17.90
C TYR A 49 -4.60 20.53 18.68
N ILE A 50 -4.28 19.38 19.25
CA ILE A 50 -2.98 19.06 19.84
C ILE A 50 -2.38 17.89 19.07
N ILE A 51 -1.07 17.98 18.75
CA ILE A 51 -0.29 16.85 18.26
C ILE A 51 0.70 16.44 19.32
N ILE A 52 0.63 15.20 19.77
CA ILE A 52 1.55 14.56 20.69
C ILE A 52 2.40 13.58 19.91
N ASP A 53 3.63 13.95 19.61
CA ASP A 53 4.60 13.09 18.93
C ASP A 53 5.37 12.27 19.98
N PHE A 54 4.93 11.02 20.18
CA PHE A 54 5.52 10.11 21.17
C PHE A 54 6.93 9.63 20.80
N ALA A 55 7.34 9.76 19.53
CA ALA A 55 8.73 9.46 19.15
C ALA A 55 9.75 10.42 19.80
N LYS A 56 9.33 11.61 20.20
CA LYS A 56 10.17 12.59 20.93
C LYS A 56 10.43 12.19 22.38
N LYS A 57 9.66 11.24 22.93
CA LYS A 57 9.79 10.77 24.32
C LYS A 57 9.78 11.91 25.34
N ASP A 58 8.77 12.79 25.22
CA ASP A 58 8.60 13.91 26.13
C ASP A 58 8.12 13.42 27.50
N LYS A 59 9.03 13.43 28.47
CA LYS A 59 8.78 12.92 29.82
C LYS A 59 7.64 13.65 30.54
N ASN A 60 7.42 14.95 30.28
CA ASN A 60 6.33 15.68 30.90
C ASN A 60 4.98 15.16 30.41
N VAL A 61 4.87 14.92 29.11
CA VAL A 61 3.65 14.37 28.52
C VAL A 61 3.40 12.93 29.00
N GLU A 62 4.43 12.09 29.01
CA GLU A 62 4.33 10.72 29.55
C GLU A 62 3.87 10.74 31.02
N GLU A 63 4.40 11.68 31.83
CA GLU A 63 4.03 11.86 33.25
C GLU A 63 2.56 12.30 33.38
N PHE A 64 2.05 13.19 32.50
CA PHE A 64 0.64 13.57 32.54
C PHE A 64 -0.29 12.39 32.35
N PHE A 65 -0.01 11.49 31.42
CA PHE A 65 -0.79 10.26 31.25
C PHE A 65 -0.70 9.35 32.47
N ASN A 66 0.48 9.18 33.06
CA ASN A 66 0.68 8.33 34.23
C ASN A 66 -0.05 8.85 35.47
N LEU A 67 -0.06 10.17 35.71
CA LEU A 67 -0.61 10.78 36.91
C LEU A 67 -2.10 11.14 36.81
N TYR A 68 -2.56 11.54 35.62
CA TYR A 68 -3.88 12.19 35.48
C TYR A 68 -4.89 11.38 34.66
N LEU A 69 -4.56 10.19 34.16
CA LEU A 69 -5.50 9.37 33.36
C LEU A 69 -6.82 9.08 34.12
N ASN A 70 -6.80 8.96 35.46
CA ASN A 70 -7.97 8.79 36.27
C ASN A 70 -8.72 10.09 36.64
N ARG A 71 -8.17 11.25 36.19
CA ARG A 71 -8.73 12.60 36.41
C ARG A 71 -8.62 13.38 35.10
N LEU A 72 -9.50 13.06 34.14
CA LEU A 72 -9.41 13.59 32.77
C LEU A 72 -9.48 15.12 32.68
N ASP A 73 -10.15 15.79 33.61
CA ASP A 73 -10.18 17.26 33.67
C ASP A 73 -8.76 17.83 33.88
N ASP A 74 -8.03 17.23 34.82
CA ASP A 74 -6.63 17.62 35.09
C ASP A 74 -5.73 17.29 33.87
N LEU A 75 -5.91 16.10 33.26
CA LEU A 75 -5.14 15.70 32.07
C LEU A 75 -5.32 16.71 30.94
N PHE A 76 -6.55 17.07 30.61
CA PHE A 76 -6.80 18.00 29.49
C PHE A 76 -6.37 19.43 29.81
N MET A 77 -6.49 19.85 31.06
CA MET A 77 -5.96 21.12 31.52
C MET A 77 -4.43 21.18 31.36
N MET A 78 -3.72 20.11 31.78
CA MET A 78 -2.27 20.03 31.67
C MET A 78 -1.82 19.99 30.20
N LEU A 79 -2.46 19.17 29.35
CA LEU A 79 -2.17 19.11 27.92
C LEU A 79 -2.45 20.47 27.26
N GLY A 80 -3.61 21.07 27.50
CA GLY A 80 -3.96 22.38 26.93
C GLY A 80 -2.97 23.47 27.32
N THR A 81 -2.58 23.50 28.61
CA THR A 81 -1.60 24.47 29.14
C THR A 81 -0.21 24.24 28.55
N TYR A 82 0.24 22.98 28.50
CA TYR A 82 1.56 22.61 28.02
C TYR A 82 1.76 22.92 26.54
N PHE A 83 0.77 22.61 25.72
CA PHE A 83 0.81 22.89 24.27
C PHE A 83 0.32 24.30 23.92
N GLY A 84 -0.16 25.10 24.88
CA GLY A 84 -0.68 26.44 24.64
C GLY A 84 -1.95 26.47 23.79
N VAL A 85 -2.77 25.41 23.86
CA VAL A 85 -3.98 25.21 23.05
C VAL A 85 -5.22 25.15 23.92
N LYS A 86 -6.22 25.98 23.61
CA LYS A 86 -7.53 25.89 24.23
C LYS A 86 -8.33 24.73 23.60
N LEU A 87 -8.54 23.66 24.34
CA LEU A 87 -9.39 22.56 23.93
C LEU A 87 -10.87 22.90 24.10
N ILE A 88 -11.66 22.70 23.06
CA ILE A 88 -13.10 23.01 23.01
C ILE A 88 -13.86 21.70 22.81
N PRO A 89 -14.77 21.32 23.72
CA PRO A 89 -15.53 20.07 23.59
C PRO A 89 -16.23 19.95 22.23
N ARG A 90 -16.09 18.81 21.57
CA ARG A 90 -16.62 18.43 20.27
C ARG A 90 -16.11 19.26 19.08
N LYS A 91 -15.15 20.17 19.30
CA LYS A 91 -14.56 21.03 18.28
C LYS A 91 -13.04 20.94 18.22
N SER A 92 -12.43 20.16 19.10
CA SER A 92 -10.99 19.93 19.12
C SER A 92 -10.64 18.47 18.86
N ALA A 93 -9.48 18.25 18.22
CA ALA A 93 -8.87 16.94 18.05
C ALA A 93 -7.58 16.81 18.86
N ILE A 94 -7.30 15.61 19.36
CA ILE A 94 -6.02 15.24 19.97
C ILE A 94 -5.41 14.14 19.12
N ILE A 95 -4.23 14.42 18.57
CA ILE A 95 -3.50 13.50 17.67
C ILE A 95 -2.38 12.82 18.46
N PHE A 96 -2.35 11.51 18.45
CA PHE A 96 -1.29 10.66 19.00
C PHE A 96 -0.42 10.17 17.84
N ASP A 97 0.66 10.87 17.58
CA ASP A 97 1.58 10.53 16.50
C ASP A 97 2.65 9.54 16.99
N GLU A 98 2.92 8.49 16.16
CA GLU A 98 3.85 7.40 16.49
C GLU A 98 3.50 6.71 17.82
N VAL A 99 2.22 6.39 18.01
CA VAL A 99 1.64 5.90 19.28
C VAL A 99 2.29 4.63 19.82
N GLN A 100 2.93 3.81 18.98
CA GLN A 100 3.70 2.63 19.40
C GLN A 100 4.89 2.98 20.29
N SER A 101 5.36 4.23 20.27
CA SER A 101 6.47 4.67 21.14
C SER A 101 6.03 4.87 22.59
N PHE A 102 4.72 5.00 22.85
CA PHE A 102 4.15 5.11 24.19
C PHE A 102 2.82 4.35 24.28
N PRO A 103 2.87 3.01 24.46
CA PRO A 103 1.68 2.13 24.43
C PRO A 103 0.59 2.48 25.46
N GLN A 104 0.93 3.14 26.56
CA GLN A 104 -0.02 3.60 27.57
C GLN A 104 -1.02 4.63 27.01
N ALA A 105 -0.59 5.50 26.07
CA ALA A 105 -1.50 6.44 25.42
C ALA A 105 -2.56 5.69 24.61
N ARG A 106 -2.18 4.64 23.90
CA ARG A 106 -3.14 3.80 23.17
C ARG A 106 -4.10 3.07 24.10
N ALA A 107 -3.61 2.53 25.22
CA ALA A 107 -4.49 1.93 26.23
C ALA A 107 -5.48 2.94 26.85
N ALA A 108 -5.10 4.22 26.90
CA ALA A 108 -5.94 5.29 27.40
C ALA A 108 -7.13 5.61 26.49
N ILE A 109 -7.07 5.30 25.20
CA ILE A 109 -8.10 5.61 24.18
C ILE A 109 -9.50 5.17 24.64
N LYS A 110 -9.63 4.01 25.27
CA LYS A 110 -10.91 3.53 25.81
C LYS A 110 -11.54 4.54 26.76
N TYR A 111 -10.78 5.11 27.66
CA TYR A 111 -11.25 6.07 28.67
C TYR A 111 -11.48 7.45 28.06
N LEU A 112 -10.61 7.86 27.16
CA LEU A 112 -10.67 9.14 26.47
C LEU A 112 -11.88 9.22 25.54
N VAL A 113 -12.18 8.17 24.80
CA VAL A 113 -13.37 8.06 23.94
C VAL A 113 -14.65 7.99 24.79
N ALA A 114 -14.63 7.27 25.91
CA ALA A 114 -15.78 7.19 26.81
C ALA A 114 -16.15 8.55 27.45
N ASP A 115 -15.18 9.43 27.68
CA ASP A 115 -15.39 10.81 28.11
C ASP A 115 -16.12 11.66 27.04
N GLY A 116 -15.84 11.44 25.74
CA GLY A 116 -16.58 11.98 24.62
C GLY A 116 -16.36 13.46 24.30
N ARG A 117 -15.47 14.17 25.00
CA ARG A 117 -15.21 15.61 24.78
C ARG A 117 -14.47 15.91 23.47
N TYR A 118 -13.52 15.06 23.07
CA TYR A 118 -12.65 15.33 21.92
C TYR A 118 -12.64 14.15 20.96
N ASP A 119 -12.20 14.41 19.74
CA ASP A 119 -11.92 13.37 18.77
C ASP A 119 -10.43 12.97 18.84
N TYR A 120 -10.14 11.67 18.72
CA TYR A 120 -8.78 11.13 18.83
C TYR A 120 -8.36 10.50 17.53
N ILE A 121 -7.18 10.91 17.05
CA ILE A 121 -6.56 10.39 15.82
C ILE A 121 -5.20 9.83 16.20
N GLU A 122 -4.96 8.57 15.90
CA GLU A 122 -3.69 7.90 16.16
C GLU A 122 -2.95 7.63 14.87
N THR A 123 -1.63 7.67 14.87
CA THR A 123 -0.79 7.21 13.78
C THR A 123 0.26 6.24 14.28
N GLY A 124 0.66 5.31 13.43
CA GLY A 124 1.74 4.37 13.77
C GLY A 124 1.96 3.27 12.73
N TYR A 125 2.88 2.37 13.06
CA TYR A 125 3.11 1.13 12.33
C TYR A 125 2.36 0.00 13.01
N LEU A 126 1.74 -0.87 12.23
CA LEU A 126 0.96 -1.98 12.77
C LEU A 126 1.83 -2.97 13.58
N ILE A 127 2.98 -3.36 13.05
CA ILE A 127 3.85 -4.35 13.69
C ILE A 127 4.48 -3.83 15.00
N SER A 128 4.95 -2.59 14.99
CA SER A 128 5.49 -1.97 16.21
C SER A 128 4.44 -1.90 17.31
N ILE A 129 3.20 -1.70 16.92
CA ILE A 129 2.05 -1.68 17.83
C ILE A 129 1.83 -3.08 18.42
N LYS A 130 1.83 -4.15 17.61
CA LYS A 130 1.63 -5.53 18.08
C LYS A 130 2.78 -5.99 18.99
N GLU A 131 4.02 -5.72 18.63
CA GLU A 131 5.19 -6.12 19.44
C GLU A 131 5.24 -5.40 20.79
N ASN A 132 4.84 -4.14 20.84
CA ASN A 132 4.82 -3.36 22.07
C ASN A 132 3.58 -3.61 22.94
N ILE A 133 2.57 -4.33 22.43
CA ILE A 133 1.26 -4.54 23.09
C ILE A 133 1.14 -5.97 23.65
N GLN A 134 2.21 -6.71 23.92
CA GLN A 134 2.04 -8.05 24.51
C GLN A 134 1.19 -8.06 25.79
N ASP A 135 1.03 -6.89 26.46
CA ASP A 135 0.25 -6.72 27.68
C ASP A 135 -0.85 -5.64 27.61
N ILE A 136 -1.17 -5.08 26.41
CA ILE A 136 -2.16 -4.02 26.25
C ILE A 136 -3.34 -4.49 25.39
N VAL A 137 -4.54 -4.36 25.94
CA VAL A 137 -5.79 -4.63 25.19
C VAL A 137 -6.00 -3.54 24.15
N ILE A 138 -6.06 -3.92 22.87
CA ILE A 138 -6.45 -2.99 21.79
C ILE A 138 -7.86 -2.49 22.09
N PRO A 139 -8.08 -1.16 22.14
CA PRO A 139 -9.39 -0.60 22.45
C PRO A 139 -10.44 -1.01 21.42
N SER A 140 -11.62 -1.46 21.86
CA SER A 140 -12.78 -1.71 20.98
C SER A 140 -13.37 -0.41 20.43
N GLU A 141 -12.99 0.71 21.01
CA GLU A 141 -13.37 2.07 20.68
C GLU A 141 -12.51 2.68 19.57
N GLU A 142 -11.61 1.91 18.96
CA GLU A 142 -10.74 2.30 17.84
C GLU A 142 -11.23 1.71 16.51
N ARG A 143 -11.11 2.46 15.43
CA ARG A 143 -11.25 1.99 14.05
C ARG A 143 -9.95 2.21 13.31
N SER A 144 -9.36 1.15 12.77
CA SER A 144 -8.14 1.25 11.95
C SER A 144 -8.45 1.46 10.48
N ILE A 145 -7.66 2.31 9.84
CA ILE A 145 -7.64 2.50 8.39
C ILE A 145 -6.20 2.45 7.86
N ASN A 146 -6.01 1.79 6.73
CA ASN A 146 -4.71 1.68 6.09
C ASN A 146 -4.46 2.85 5.15
N MET A 147 -3.26 3.41 5.24
CA MET A 147 -2.70 4.39 4.31
C MET A 147 -1.57 3.73 3.52
N TYR A 148 -1.65 3.82 2.20
CA TYR A 148 -0.67 3.25 1.27
C TYR A 148 0.18 4.36 0.64
N PRO A 149 1.28 4.06 -0.06
CA PRO A 149 1.90 5.00 -0.99
C PRO A 149 0.85 5.57 -1.97
N LEU A 150 1.09 6.73 -2.56
CA LEU A 150 0.17 7.30 -3.55
C LEU A 150 -0.09 6.26 -4.64
N ASP A 151 -1.36 6.02 -4.96
CA ASP A 151 -1.71 5.27 -6.16
C ASP A 151 -1.60 6.15 -7.41
N PHE A 152 -1.88 5.59 -8.59
CA PHE A 152 -1.77 6.33 -9.82
C PHE A 152 -2.72 7.54 -9.90
N GLU A 153 -3.91 7.45 -9.32
CA GLU A 153 -4.85 8.56 -9.27
C GLU A 153 -4.33 9.71 -8.40
N GLU A 154 -3.84 9.41 -7.19
CA GLU A 154 -3.26 10.41 -6.29
C GLU A 154 -1.98 11.04 -6.88
N PHE A 155 -1.17 10.23 -7.59
CA PHE A 155 -0.01 10.73 -8.32
C PHE A 155 -0.41 11.69 -9.45
N ALA A 156 -1.45 11.35 -10.21
CA ALA A 156 -1.98 12.23 -11.25
C ALA A 156 -2.53 13.54 -10.67
N TRP A 157 -3.23 13.50 -9.53
CA TRP A 157 -3.66 14.69 -8.81
C TRP A 157 -2.49 15.59 -8.41
N ALA A 158 -1.40 15.00 -7.93
CA ALA A 158 -0.19 15.76 -7.58
C ALA A 158 0.41 16.53 -8.77
N LEU A 159 0.14 16.08 -9.99
CA LEU A 159 0.60 16.68 -11.25
C LEU A 159 -0.45 17.58 -11.93
N GLY A 160 -1.63 17.78 -11.29
CA GLY A 160 -2.72 18.60 -11.85
C GLY A 160 -3.46 17.92 -13.00
N GLU A 161 -3.52 16.58 -13.02
CA GLU A 161 -4.14 15.80 -14.10
C GLU A 161 -5.47 15.15 -13.66
N GLU A 162 -6.26 15.81 -12.80
CA GLU A 162 -7.54 15.32 -12.30
C GLU A 162 -8.52 15.02 -13.44
N GLN A 163 -8.61 15.93 -14.41
CA GLN A 163 -9.51 15.77 -15.56
C GLN A 163 -9.18 14.53 -16.42
N LEU A 164 -7.90 14.18 -16.52
CA LEU A 164 -7.48 12.96 -17.21
C LEU A 164 -7.98 11.72 -16.47
N ILE A 165 -7.91 11.72 -15.13
CA ILE A 165 -8.42 10.63 -14.30
C ILE A 165 -9.93 10.47 -14.46
N ASP A 166 -10.69 11.57 -14.42
CA ASP A 166 -12.15 11.54 -14.62
C ASP A 166 -12.51 10.99 -16.01
N TYR A 167 -11.75 11.37 -17.04
CA TYR A 167 -11.92 10.86 -18.38
C TYR A 167 -11.61 9.36 -18.47
N ILE A 168 -10.53 8.89 -17.83
CA ILE A 168 -10.19 7.47 -17.76
C ILE A 168 -11.32 6.66 -17.12
N LYS A 169 -11.85 7.11 -15.98
CA LYS A 169 -12.94 6.44 -15.26
C LYS A 169 -14.21 6.38 -16.12
N ASN A 170 -14.58 7.47 -16.77
CA ASN A 170 -15.74 7.51 -17.67
C ASN A 170 -15.59 6.53 -18.86
N CYS A 171 -14.41 6.48 -19.48
CA CYS A 171 -14.14 5.52 -20.56
C CYS A 171 -14.21 4.07 -20.06
N PHE A 172 -13.68 3.78 -18.85
CA PHE A 172 -13.77 2.46 -18.25
C PHE A 172 -15.22 2.04 -17.98
N GLU A 173 -16.04 2.91 -17.41
CA GLU A 173 -17.46 2.65 -17.14
C GLU A 173 -18.25 2.36 -18.42
N LYS A 174 -17.97 3.11 -19.49
CA LYS A 174 -18.62 2.93 -20.80
C LYS A 174 -18.03 1.80 -21.63
N ARG A 175 -16.92 1.19 -21.19
CA ARG A 175 -16.18 0.17 -21.96
C ARG A 175 -15.67 0.70 -23.30
N GLU A 176 -15.27 1.95 -23.35
CA GLU A 176 -14.78 2.64 -24.52
C GLU A 176 -13.28 2.89 -24.44
N ALA A 177 -12.60 2.78 -25.59
CA ALA A 177 -11.19 3.14 -25.70
C ALA A 177 -11.02 4.65 -25.53
N LEU A 178 -9.93 5.08 -24.88
CA LEU A 178 -9.57 6.51 -24.88
C LEU A 178 -9.23 6.97 -26.30
N GLU A 179 -9.43 8.27 -26.56
CA GLU A 179 -8.85 8.87 -27.75
C GLU A 179 -7.32 8.65 -27.74
N ARG A 180 -6.71 8.45 -28.92
CA ARG A 180 -5.32 8.04 -29.07
C ARG A 180 -4.34 8.98 -28.36
N GLY A 181 -4.54 10.29 -28.47
CA GLY A 181 -3.68 11.30 -27.81
C GLY A 181 -3.78 11.21 -26.29
N MET A 182 -4.99 11.01 -25.76
CA MET A 182 -5.23 10.86 -24.32
C MET A 182 -4.68 9.53 -23.80
N HIS A 183 -4.80 8.43 -24.56
CA HIS A 183 -4.16 7.17 -24.21
C HIS A 183 -2.64 7.32 -24.11
N ASN A 184 -1.99 7.96 -25.09
CA ASN A 184 -0.56 8.17 -25.06
C ASN A 184 -0.13 9.06 -23.87
N LYS A 185 -0.90 10.12 -23.56
CA LYS A 185 -0.68 10.97 -22.39
C LYS A 185 -0.79 10.17 -21.09
N ALA A 186 -1.84 9.36 -20.93
CA ALA A 186 -2.05 8.51 -19.76
C ALA A 186 -0.94 7.47 -19.59
N MET A 187 -0.50 6.82 -20.68
CA MET A 187 0.62 5.88 -20.66
C MET A 187 1.94 6.54 -20.28
N HIS A 188 2.21 7.74 -20.78
CA HIS A 188 3.40 8.49 -20.41
C HIS A 188 3.39 8.86 -18.91
N LEU A 189 2.27 9.33 -18.40
CA LEU A 189 2.08 9.63 -16.99
C LEU A 189 2.24 8.37 -16.12
N PHE A 190 1.70 7.24 -16.58
CA PHE A 190 1.83 5.96 -15.89
C PHE A 190 3.28 5.46 -15.84
N LYS A 191 4.06 5.65 -16.91
CA LYS A 191 5.50 5.37 -16.90
C LYS A 191 6.25 6.26 -15.89
N GLN A 192 5.90 7.55 -15.78
CA GLN A 192 6.45 8.44 -14.76
C GLN A 192 6.13 7.90 -13.35
N TYR A 193 4.90 7.44 -13.12
CA TYR A 193 4.50 6.85 -11.85
C TYR A 193 5.29 5.59 -11.50
N ILE A 194 5.55 4.69 -12.45
CA ILE A 194 6.41 3.52 -12.24
C ILE A 194 7.82 3.93 -11.78
N LEU A 195 8.37 4.98 -12.39
CA LEU A 195 9.74 5.42 -12.15
C LEU A 195 9.90 6.18 -10.83
N VAL A 196 8.96 7.09 -10.52
CA VAL A 196 8.98 7.90 -9.30
C VAL A 196 8.48 7.09 -8.11
N GLY A 197 7.45 6.28 -8.29
CA GLY A 197 6.71 5.60 -7.23
C GLY A 197 5.63 6.47 -6.62
N GLY A 198 5.04 5.98 -5.53
CA GLY A 198 3.99 6.64 -4.76
C GLY A 198 4.46 7.19 -3.41
N MET A 199 5.76 7.17 -3.11
CA MET A 199 6.24 7.74 -1.84
C MET A 199 6.13 9.28 -1.89
N PRO A 200 5.50 9.94 -0.87
CA PRO A 200 5.16 11.37 -0.95
C PRO A 200 6.35 12.29 -1.20
N LYS A 201 7.50 12.02 -0.58
CA LYS A 201 8.67 12.89 -0.73
C LYS A 201 9.29 12.83 -2.13
N PRO A 202 9.55 11.64 -2.71
CA PRO A 202 9.92 11.49 -4.13
C PRO A 202 8.92 12.16 -5.09
N VAL A 203 7.61 11.98 -4.87
CA VAL A 203 6.57 12.62 -5.69
C VAL A 203 6.63 14.16 -5.58
N SER A 204 6.75 14.69 -4.35
CA SER A 204 6.87 16.16 -4.16
C SER A 204 8.11 16.72 -4.87
N LEU A 205 9.27 16.04 -4.77
CA LEU A 205 10.49 16.46 -5.47
C LEU A 205 10.29 16.47 -6.98
N PHE A 206 9.67 15.43 -7.54
CA PHE A 206 9.39 15.33 -8.96
C PHE A 206 8.47 16.45 -9.45
N VAL A 207 7.44 16.80 -8.69
CA VAL A 207 6.53 17.91 -9.00
C VAL A 207 7.25 19.26 -8.91
N GLU A 208 7.96 19.51 -7.79
CA GLU A 208 8.63 20.78 -7.50
C GLU A 208 9.79 21.06 -8.46
N SER A 209 10.45 20.02 -8.97
CA SER A 209 11.52 20.14 -9.99
C SER A 209 11.00 20.33 -11.43
N GLY A 210 9.70 20.48 -11.64
CA GLY A 210 9.11 20.59 -12.98
C GLY A 210 9.14 19.26 -13.76
N LYS A 211 8.94 18.15 -13.09
CA LYS A 211 8.95 16.77 -13.63
C LYS A 211 10.38 16.29 -14.01
N ASP A 212 11.38 16.78 -13.31
CA ASP A 212 12.73 16.23 -13.37
C ASP A 212 12.95 15.16 -12.29
N PHE A 213 13.80 14.19 -12.56
CA PHE A 213 14.13 13.10 -11.63
C PHE A 213 15.27 13.45 -10.67
N THR A 214 15.77 14.69 -10.69
CA THR A 214 16.84 15.15 -9.80
C THR A 214 16.48 14.97 -8.33
N GLY A 215 17.29 14.25 -7.59
CA GLY A 215 17.07 13.96 -6.17
C GLY A 215 16.03 12.88 -5.87
N VAL A 216 15.22 12.44 -6.84
CA VAL A 216 14.19 11.41 -6.64
C VAL A 216 14.81 10.09 -6.21
N ASP A 217 15.89 9.64 -6.87
CA ASP A 217 16.56 8.37 -6.53
C ASP A 217 17.23 8.43 -5.16
N ALA A 218 17.88 9.54 -4.84
CA ALA A 218 18.50 9.73 -3.53
C ALA A 218 17.49 9.59 -2.38
N GLU A 219 16.34 10.25 -2.51
CA GLU A 219 15.26 10.15 -1.49
C GLU A 219 14.70 8.72 -1.40
N LYS A 220 14.54 8.01 -2.51
CA LYS A 220 14.11 6.61 -2.51
C LYS A 220 15.12 5.71 -1.79
N ARG A 221 16.41 5.90 -2.02
CA ARG A 221 17.48 5.15 -1.33
C ARG A 221 17.52 5.45 0.16
N ASP A 222 17.27 6.70 0.56
CA ASP A 222 17.16 7.05 1.98
C ASP A 222 15.97 6.33 2.64
N ILE A 223 14.83 6.19 1.94
CA ILE A 223 13.69 5.41 2.44
C ILE A 223 14.04 3.92 2.54
N LEU A 224 14.68 3.33 1.53
CA LEU A 224 15.13 1.92 1.57
C LEU A 224 16.09 1.68 2.73
N LYS A 225 17.03 2.60 2.99
CA LYS A 225 17.94 2.55 4.14
C LYS A 225 17.18 2.62 5.47
N LEU A 226 16.14 3.43 5.57
CA LEU A 226 15.29 3.49 6.77
C LEU A 226 14.55 2.16 6.98
N TYR A 227 14.01 1.54 5.94
CA TYR A 227 13.37 0.23 6.03
C TYR A 227 14.36 -0.84 6.49
N ARG A 228 15.57 -0.86 5.92
CA ARG A 228 16.63 -1.76 6.35
C ARG A 228 17.00 -1.55 7.82
N ASN A 229 17.09 -0.30 8.28
CA ASN A 229 17.34 0.02 9.68
C ASN A 229 16.19 -0.44 10.61
N ASP A 230 14.95 -0.40 10.15
CA ASP A 230 13.81 -0.90 10.94
C ASP A 230 13.84 -2.44 11.02
N ILE A 231 14.21 -3.14 9.94
CA ILE A 231 14.47 -4.59 9.97
C ILE A 231 15.58 -4.95 10.97
N MET A 232 16.62 -4.12 11.09
CA MET A 232 17.71 -4.38 12.06
C MET A 232 17.26 -4.32 13.52
N LYS A 233 16.11 -3.74 13.84
CA LYS A 233 15.53 -3.68 15.21
C LYS A 233 14.74 -4.92 15.60
N ILE A 234 14.41 -5.80 14.65
CA ILE A 234 13.67 -7.03 14.89
C ILE A 234 14.48 -7.99 15.76
N LYS A 235 13.78 -8.87 16.48
CA LYS A 235 14.40 -9.96 17.24
C LYS A 235 15.41 -10.73 16.38
N ALA A 236 16.60 -11.00 16.95
CA ALA A 236 17.75 -11.55 16.22
C ALA A 236 17.41 -12.83 15.43
N GLN A 237 16.55 -13.69 15.97
CA GLN A 237 16.13 -14.96 15.36
C GLN A 237 15.38 -14.83 14.02
N TYR A 238 14.71 -13.68 13.74
CA TYR A 238 13.96 -13.43 12.51
C TYR A 238 14.69 -12.49 11.55
N ARG A 239 15.60 -11.66 12.07
CA ARG A 239 16.27 -10.58 11.33
C ARG A 239 16.95 -11.03 10.04
N SER A 240 17.75 -12.10 10.11
CA SER A 240 18.47 -12.62 8.94
C SER A 240 17.53 -13.09 7.84
N LYS A 241 16.41 -13.71 8.21
CA LYS A 241 15.41 -14.20 7.25
C LYS A 241 14.65 -13.04 6.59
N VAL A 242 14.27 -12.02 7.39
CA VAL A 242 13.59 -10.83 6.87
C VAL A 242 14.50 -10.07 5.90
N LEU A 243 15.79 -9.87 6.27
CA LEU A 243 16.76 -9.26 5.38
C LEU A 243 16.95 -10.06 4.09
N ALA A 244 17.09 -11.39 4.20
CA ALA A 244 17.29 -12.25 3.04
C ALA A 244 16.12 -12.18 2.03
N ILE A 245 14.87 -12.15 2.51
CA ILE A 245 13.70 -11.94 1.64
C ILE A 245 13.71 -10.53 1.06
N TYR A 246 13.86 -9.51 1.92
CA TYR A 246 13.85 -8.10 1.51
C TYR A 246 14.88 -7.82 0.41
N ASP A 247 16.12 -8.25 0.61
CA ASP A 247 17.22 -8.03 -0.35
C ASP A 247 16.99 -8.80 -1.68
N GLN A 248 16.24 -9.91 -1.65
CA GLN A 248 15.97 -10.73 -2.83
C GLN A 248 14.70 -10.33 -3.60
N ILE A 249 13.86 -9.43 -3.09
CA ILE A 249 12.61 -9.05 -3.77
C ILE A 249 12.83 -8.72 -5.25
N PRO A 250 13.80 -7.87 -5.67
CA PRO A 250 13.99 -7.57 -7.08
C PRO A 250 14.40 -8.81 -7.90
N GLY A 251 15.31 -9.64 -7.35
CA GLY A 251 15.75 -10.87 -7.99
C GLY A 251 14.61 -11.89 -8.15
N LEU A 252 13.77 -12.08 -7.14
CA LEU A 252 12.62 -12.98 -7.19
C LEU A 252 11.61 -12.53 -8.25
N LEU A 253 11.29 -11.23 -8.28
CA LEU A 253 10.33 -10.67 -9.25
C LEU A 253 10.87 -10.65 -10.69
N SER A 254 12.19 -10.73 -10.88
CA SER A 254 12.81 -10.84 -12.20
C SER A 254 12.70 -12.24 -12.82
N GLN A 255 12.44 -13.27 -12.02
CA GLN A 255 12.30 -14.65 -12.47
C GLN A 255 10.96 -14.89 -13.17
N HIS A 256 10.88 -15.96 -13.98
CA HIS A 256 9.65 -16.30 -14.71
C HIS A 256 8.47 -16.58 -13.76
N GLU A 257 8.67 -17.40 -12.74
CA GLU A 257 7.58 -17.81 -11.83
C GLU A 257 7.32 -16.80 -10.69
N LYS A 258 8.28 -15.89 -10.42
CA LYS A 258 8.20 -14.84 -9.38
C LYS A 258 7.82 -15.33 -7.97
N ARG A 259 7.84 -16.64 -7.76
CA ARG A 259 7.58 -17.25 -6.45
C ARG A 259 8.82 -17.21 -5.58
N VAL A 260 8.62 -17.06 -4.29
CA VAL A 260 9.70 -17.25 -3.32
C VAL A 260 10.07 -18.74 -3.28
N VAL A 261 11.31 -19.04 -3.62
CA VAL A 261 11.86 -20.39 -3.54
C VAL A 261 12.70 -20.50 -2.27
N PHE A 262 12.12 -21.00 -1.19
CA PHE A 262 12.75 -21.02 0.14
C PHE A 262 14.11 -21.72 0.17
N LYS A 263 14.28 -22.77 -0.62
CA LYS A 263 15.55 -23.51 -0.73
C LYS A 263 16.70 -22.67 -1.29
N THR A 264 16.41 -21.63 -2.08
CA THR A 264 17.45 -20.72 -2.60
C THR A 264 17.87 -19.69 -1.58
N ILE A 265 17.03 -19.41 -0.58
CA ILE A 265 17.34 -18.49 0.52
C ILE A 265 18.25 -19.18 1.53
N GLN A 266 17.91 -20.42 1.87
CA GLN A 266 18.72 -21.26 2.76
C GLN A 266 18.44 -22.73 2.43
N GLU A 267 19.48 -23.53 2.23
CA GLU A 267 19.35 -24.98 1.97
C GLU A 267 18.56 -25.69 3.06
N GLY A 268 17.61 -26.53 2.65
CA GLY A 268 16.72 -27.26 3.58
C GLY A 268 15.59 -26.44 4.20
N SER A 269 15.34 -25.20 3.74
CA SER A 269 14.27 -24.36 4.26
C SER A 269 12.91 -24.66 3.64
N TYR A 270 11.86 -24.46 4.45
CA TYR A 270 10.44 -24.65 4.09
C TYR A 270 9.65 -23.37 4.41
N ALA A 271 8.49 -23.20 3.78
CA ALA A 271 7.63 -22.02 3.90
C ALA A 271 7.24 -21.69 5.35
N GLU A 272 6.94 -22.70 6.16
CA GLU A 272 6.52 -22.52 7.55
C GLU A 272 7.57 -21.79 8.40
N GLN A 273 8.86 -21.94 8.06
CA GLN A 273 9.96 -21.27 8.77
C GLN A 273 10.07 -19.77 8.46
N TYR A 274 9.35 -19.31 7.41
CA TYR A 274 9.34 -17.92 6.95
C TYR A 274 7.99 -17.23 7.17
N SER A 275 7.00 -17.88 7.77
CA SER A 275 5.69 -17.29 8.03
C SER A 275 5.78 -15.98 8.80
N GLU A 276 6.58 -15.92 9.86
CA GLU A 276 6.84 -14.71 10.65
C GLU A 276 7.56 -13.62 9.83
N THR A 277 8.39 -14.01 8.86
CA THR A 277 9.10 -13.10 7.97
C THR A 277 8.14 -12.34 7.06
N PHE A 278 7.24 -13.07 6.39
CA PHE A 278 6.22 -12.45 5.55
C PHE A 278 5.21 -11.67 6.37
N PHE A 279 4.81 -12.22 7.52
CA PHE A 279 3.95 -11.48 8.43
C PHE A 279 4.55 -10.11 8.79
N TRP A 280 5.85 -10.05 9.10
CA TRP A 280 6.51 -8.80 9.43
C TRP A 280 6.59 -7.84 8.24
N LEU A 281 6.98 -8.32 7.05
CA LEU A 281 7.10 -7.50 5.85
C LEU A 281 5.76 -6.94 5.40
N SER A 282 4.71 -7.75 5.44
CA SER A 282 3.33 -7.36 5.10
C SER A 282 2.75 -6.38 6.11
N ASP A 283 2.91 -6.70 7.40
CA ASP A 283 2.34 -5.91 8.49
C ASP A 283 3.02 -4.53 8.62
N SER A 284 4.31 -4.43 8.23
CA SER A 284 5.03 -3.14 8.08
C SER A 284 4.68 -2.40 6.79
N MET A 285 3.91 -3.03 5.88
CA MET A 285 3.55 -2.53 4.55
C MET A 285 4.77 -2.21 3.65
N ILE A 286 5.91 -2.85 3.91
CA ILE A 286 7.09 -2.78 3.05
C ILE A 286 6.89 -3.64 1.81
N SER A 287 6.18 -4.76 1.95
CA SER A 287 5.82 -5.64 0.84
C SER A 287 4.33 -5.97 0.81
N ASN A 288 3.89 -6.43 -0.35
CA ASN A 288 2.54 -6.94 -0.61
C ASN A 288 2.66 -8.42 -0.98
N GLU A 289 2.17 -9.29 -0.12
CA GLU A 289 2.18 -10.73 -0.39
C GLU A 289 0.99 -11.13 -1.26
N CYS A 290 1.27 -12.03 -2.21
CA CYS A 290 0.29 -12.65 -3.06
C CYS A 290 0.41 -14.17 -2.89
N PHE A 291 -0.59 -14.80 -2.27
CA PHE A 291 -0.57 -16.24 -1.98
C PHE A 291 -1.25 -17.05 -3.07
N LEU A 292 -0.84 -18.33 -3.21
CA LEU A 292 -1.52 -19.27 -4.09
C LEU A 292 -2.94 -19.51 -3.58
N CYS A 293 -3.93 -19.41 -4.47
CA CYS A 293 -5.27 -19.89 -4.21
C CYS A 293 -5.42 -21.32 -4.79
N SER A 294 -5.52 -22.33 -3.94
CA SER A 294 -5.53 -23.74 -4.35
C SER A 294 -6.83 -24.16 -5.08
N ASP A 295 -7.97 -23.63 -4.64
CA ASP A 295 -9.28 -23.77 -5.32
C ASP A 295 -9.97 -22.40 -5.41
N PRO A 296 -9.87 -21.72 -6.55
CA PRO A 296 -10.53 -20.43 -6.76
C PRO A 296 -12.04 -20.54 -6.55
N ASN A 297 -12.50 -20.02 -5.41
CA ASN A 297 -13.90 -20.02 -5.01
C ASN A 297 -14.20 -18.75 -4.20
N VAL A 298 -15.46 -18.55 -3.87
CA VAL A 298 -15.90 -17.51 -2.95
C VAL A 298 -15.20 -17.67 -1.59
N GLY A 299 -14.69 -16.57 -1.06
CA GLY A 299 -13.88 -16.63 0.16
C GLY A 299 -12.47 -17.13 -0.15
N LEU A 300 -11.77 -16.47 -1.09
CA LEU A 300 -10.41 -16.83 -1.55
C LEU A 300 -9.44 -17.13 -0.39
N SER A 301 -9.59 -16.43 0.75
CA SER A 301 -8.77 -16.64 1.94
C SER A 301 -8.92 -18.05 2.57
N MET A 302 -10.02 -18.74 2.31
CA MET A 302 -10.23 -20.12 2.81
C MET A 302 -9.40 -21.14 2.04
N TYR A 303 -8.95 -20.79 0.84
CA TYR A 303 -8.18 -21.64 -0.07
C TYR A 303 -6.75 -21.12 -0.27
N GLU A 304 -6.29 -20.28 0.65
CA GLU A 304 -4.94 -19.71 0.65
C GLU A 304 -3.92 -20.78 1.01
N ASP A 305 -2.99 -21.04 0.10
CA ASP A 305 -1.82 -21.89 0.35
C ASP A 305 -0.59 -21.00 0.61
N ARG A 306 -0.20 -20.91 1.88
CA ARG A 306 0.97 -20.12 2.33
C ARG A 306 2.30 -20.75 1.98
N GLY A 307 2.31 -21.97 1.48
CA GLY A 307 3.51 -22.63 0.96
C GLY A 307 4.05 -21.98 -0.32
N TYR A 308 3.20 -21.22 -1.01
CA TYR A 308 3.55 -20.55 -2.26
C TYR A 308 3.17 -19.07 -2.19
N VAL A 309 4.17 -18.21 -2.22
CA VAL A 309 4.00 -16.76 -2.11
C VAL A 309 4.83 -16.03 -3.16
N LYS A 310 4.24 -15.00 -3.76
CA LYS A 310 4.94 -13.94 -4.50
C LYS A 310 5.04 -12.73 -3.58
N CYS A 311 6.20 -12.09 -3.51
CA CYS A 311 6.45 -10.95 -2.63
C CYS A 311 6.73 -9.71 -3.48
N TYR A 312 5.75 -8.82 -3.57
CA TYR A 312 5.86 -7.55 -4.29
C TYR A 312 6.34 -6.45 -3.36
N MET A 313 7.15 -5.52 -3.87
CA MET A 313 7.51 -4.32 -3.11
C MET A 313 6.28 -3.42 -2.91
N GLY A 314 6.11 -2.84 -1.72
CA GLY A 314 4.99 -1.94 -1.41
C GLY A 314 4.94 -0.68 -2.28
N ASP A 315 6.08 -0.30 -2.87
CA ASP A 315 6.17 0.83 -3.81
C ASP A 315 7.11 0.49 -4.98
N THR A 316 6.62 0.72 -6.21
CA THR A 316 7.35 0.33 -7.43
C THR A 316 8.55 1.24 -7.71
N GLY A 317 8.49 2.51 -7.33
CA GLY A 317 9.65 3.40 -7.41
C GLY A 317 10.77 2.96 -6.48
N LEU A 318 10.43 2.48 -5.27
CA LEU A 318 11.40 1.88 -4.35
C LEU A 318 11.96 0.57 -4.91
N LEU A 319 11.13 -0.28 -5.53
CA LEU A 319 11.59 -1.51 -6.19
C LEU A 319 12.65 -1.21 -7.25
N LEU A 320 12.42 -0.16 -8.06
CA LEU A 320 13.39 0.25 -9.09
C LEU A 320 14.75 0.62 -8.48
N SER A 321 14.76 1.51 -7.46
CA SER A 321 16.02 1.90 -6.80
C SER A 321 16.66 0.74 -6.04
N HIS A 322 15.87 -0.19 -5.51
CA HIS A 322 16.37 -1.39 -4.84
C HIS A 322 17.01 -2.38 -5.83
N ALA A 323 16.46 -2.50 -7.05
CA ALA A 323 17.04 -3.33 -8.11
C ALA A 323 18.41 -2.83 -8.62
N PHE A 324 18.72 -1.56 -8.42
CA PHE A 324 19.98 -0.93 -8.79
C PHE A 324 20.84 -0.55 -7.57
N ASP A 325 20.72 -1.27 -6.46
CA ASP A 325 21.40 -0.95 -5.20
C ASP A 325 22.95 -1.03 -5.30
N GLU A 326 23.47 -1.85 -6.20
CA GLU A 326 24.92 -2.00 -6.44
C GLU A 326 25.55 -0.79 -7.18
N ASN A 327 24.72 0.08 -7.75
CA ASN A 327 25.19 1.23 -8.53
C ASN A 327 25.21 2.50 -7.67
N GLU A 328 26.02 3.47 -8.09
CA GLU A 328 25.86 4.84 -7.63
C GLU A 328 24.43 5.34 -7.98
N LEU A 329 24.04 6.50 -7.41
CA LEU A 329 22.74 7.10 -7.66
C LEU A 329 22.37 7.07 -9.15
N LEU A 330 21.14 6.63 -9.46
CA LEU A 330 20.62 6.71 -10.81
C LEU A 330 20.45 8.17 -11.20
N GLU A 331 21.23 8.62 -12.17
CA GLU A 331 21.14 9.99 -12.69
C GLU A 331 19.80 10.21 -13.41
N SER A 332 19.34 11.46 -13.42
CA SER A 332 18.11 11.86 -14.13
C SER A 332 18.11 11.44 -15.60
N GLU A 333 19.26 11.38 -16.24
CA GLU A 333 19.38 10.94 -17.64
C GLU A 333 18.99 9.46 -17.81
N ILE A 334 19.35 8.58 -16.88
CA ILE A 334 18.97 7.16 -16.92
C ILE A 334 17.43 7.04 -16.83
N TYR A 335 16.79 7.77 -15.93
CA TYR A 335 15.33 7.81 -15.83
C TYR A 335 14.66 8.30 -17.12
N ARG A 336 15.23 9.33 -17.77
CA ARG A 336 14.73 9.83 -19.07
C ARG A 336 14.92 8.81 -20.19
N GLN A 337 16.01 8.06 -20.19
CA GLN A 337 16.24 7.00 -21.18
C GLN A 337 15.23 5.86 -21.01
N ILE A 338 14.94 5.46 -19.78
CA ILE A 338 13.92 4.46 -19.48
C ILE A 338 12.52 4.97 -19.90
N LEU A 339 12.16 6.19 -19.54
CA LEU A 339 10.89 6.82 -19.87
C LEU A 339 10.64 6.87 -21.38
N ASN A 340 11.70 7.05 -22.17
CA ASN A 340 11.65 7.15 -23.63
C ASN A 340 11.95 5.82 -24.36
N ASP A 341 11.90 4.69 -23.66
CA ASP A 341 12.16 3.33 -24.20
C ASP A 341 13.55 3.17 -24.85
N LYS A 342 14.53 3.99 -24.44
CA LYS A 342 15.92 3.91 -24.93
C LYS A 342 16.78 2.95 -24.11
N LEU A 343 16.41 2.70 -22.87
CA LEU A 343 17.04 1.72 -22.00
C LEU A 343 15.95 0.73 -21.56
N SER A 344 16.18 -0.56 -21.88
CA SER A 344 15.24 -1.61 -21.48
C SER A 344 15.46 -2.01 -20.02
N LEU A 345 14.38 -2.12 -19.29
CA LEU A 345 14.29 -2.72 -17.97
C LEU A 345 13.52 -4.03 -18.04
N ASN A 346 13.52 -4.79 -16.95
CA ASN A 346 12.59 -5.90 -16.77
C ASN A 346 11.17 -5.33 -16.59
N GLU A 347 10.52 -4.96 -17.70
CA GLU A 347 9.18 -4.39 -17.69
C GLU A 347 8.17 -5.32 -17.01
N GLY A 348 8.31 -6.64 -17.16
CA GLY A 348 7.43 -7.62 -16.55
C GLY A 348 7.43 -7.54 -15.03
N MET A 349 8.60 -7.34 -14.41
CA MET A 349 8.74 -7.14 -12.98
C MET A 349 8.02 -5.85 -12.51
N LEU A 350 8.31 -4.74 -13.18
CA LEU A 350 7.77 -3.42 -12.79
C LEU A 350 6.25 -3.32 -13.01
N TYR A 351 5.76 -3.83 -14.14
CA TYR A 351 4.31 -3.83 -14.44
C TYR A 351 3.53 -4.66 -13.44
N GLU A 352 3.98 -5.88 -13.15
CA GLU A 352 3.26 -6.72 -12.20
C GLU A 352 3.30 -6.15 -10.78
N ASN A 353 4.46 -5.56 -10.37
CA ASN A 353 4.56 -4.90 -9.07
C ASN A 353 3.65 -3.67 -8.94
N VAL A 354 3.60 -2.79 -9.95
CA VAL A 354 2.76 -1.60 -9.88
C VAL A 354 1.27 -1.95 -9.87
N ILE A 355 0.88 -3.00 -10.58
CA ILE A 355 -0.50 -3.50 -10.54
C ILE A 355 -0.82 -4.07 -9.15
N ALA A 356 0.08 -4.88 -8.57
CA ALA A 356 -0.07 -5.36 -7.18
C ALA A 356 -0.23 -4.19 -6.20
N GLN A 357 0.63 -3.17 -6.28
CA GLN A 357 0.57 -1.96 -5.46
C GLN A 357 -0.80 -1.25 -5.58
N MET A 358 -1.29 -1.05 -6.81
CA MET A 358 -2.57 -0.37 -7.05
C MET A 358 -3.77 -1.18 -6.56
N LEU A 359 -3.78 -2.50 -6.77
CA LEU A 359 -4.84 -3.39 -6.28
C LEU A 359 -4.91 -3.37 -4.74
N VAL A 360 -3.76 -3.41 -4.05
CA VAL A 360 -3.70 -3.33 -2.58
C VAL A 360 -4.17 -1.95 -2.09
N ALA A 361 -3.77 -0.87 -2.75
CA ALA A 361 -4.23 0.49 -2.42
C ALA A 361 -5.75 0.65 -2.56
N ASN A 362 -6.38 -0.09 -3.50
CA ASN A 362 -7.83 -0.17 -3.67
C ASN A 362 -8.52 -1.13 -2.67
N GLY A 363 -7.75 -1.75 -1.75
CA GLY A 363 -8.27 -2.59 -0.67
C GLY A 363 -8.39 -4.07 -1.01
N HIS A 364 -7.80 -4.52 -2.11
CA HIS A 364 -7.83 -5.93 -2.49
C HIS A 364 -6.73 -6.73 -1.78
N LYS A 365 -7.07 -7.93 -1.32
CA LYS A 365 -6.12 -8.99 -1.01
C LYS A 365 -5.70 -9.67 -2.30
N LEU A 366 -4.41 -9.96 -2.43
CA LEU A 366 -3.85 -10.54 -3.65
C LEU A 366 -3.75 -12.05 -3.54
N TYR A 367 -4.23 -12.73 -4.58
CA TYR A 367 -4.06 -14.16 -4.78
C TYR A 367 -3.62 -14.41 -6.20
N PHE A 368 -2.84 -15.48 -6.43
CA PHE A 368 -2.51 -15.98 -7.75
C PHE A 368 -2.98 -17.42 -7.91
N TYR A 369 -3.00 -17.93 -9.13
CA TYR A 369 -3.37 -19.32 -9.41
C TYR A 369 -2.44 -19.93 -10.43
N THR A 370 -2.03 -21.17 -10.19
CA THR A 370 -1.31 -21.99 -11.16
C THR A 370 -1.89 -23.40 -11.19
N HIS A 371 -1.92 -24.00 -12.37
CA HIS A 371 -2.31 -25.39 -12.55
C HIS A 371 -1.22 -26.10 -13.35
N TYR A 372 -0.64 -27.14 -12.75
CA TYR A 372 0.35 -27.98 -13.42
C TYR A 372 -0.35 -29.08 -14.18
N SER A 373 -0.03 -29.24 -15.46
CA SER A 373 -0.53 -30.33 -16.31
C SER A 373 0.50 -31.47 -16.35
N GLU A 374 0.16 -32.63 -15.82
CA GLU A 374 1.02 -33.83 -15.87
C GLU A 374 1.31 -34.26 -17.30
N GLU A 375 0.30 -34.17 -18.19
CA GLU A 375 0.46 -34.52 -19.61
C GLU A 375 1.48 -33.65 -20.35
N LYS A 376 1.54 -32.35 -19.98
CA LYS A 376 2.41 -31.37 -20.66
C LYS A 376 3.71 -31.09 -19.92
N HIS A 377 3.86 -31.64 -18.73
CA HIS A 377 4.98 -31.39 -17.81
C HIS A 377 5.31 -29.92 -17.62
N ARG A 378 4.25 -29.05 -17.55
CA ARG A 378 4.36 -27.61 -17.34
C ARG A 378 3.07 -27.03 -16.78
N ASN A 379 3.14 -25.81 -16.27
CA ASN A 379 1.94 -25.06 -15.94
C ASN A 379 1.16 -24.77 -17.23
N ASP A 380 -0.11 -25.15 -17.28
CA ASP A 380 -1.01 -24.91 -18.41
C ASP A 380 -2.02 -23.80 -18.14
N ILE A 381 -2.19 -23.40 -16.88
CA ILE A 381 -2.91 -22.20 -16.45
C ILE A 381 -2.02 -21.45 -15.47
N GLU A 382 -1.87 -20.16 -15.69
CA GLU A 382 -1.18 -19.23 -14.78
C GLU A 382 -1.95 -17.90 -14.79
N ILE A 383 -2.42 -17.46 -13.61
CA ILE A 383 -3.17 -16.21 -13.41
C ILE A 383 -2.39 -15.41 -12.40
N ASP A 384 -1.99 -14.19 -12.79
CA ASP A 384 -1.12 -13.34 -11.98
C ASP A 384 -1.81 -12.83 -10.72
N PHE A 385 -3.08 -12.41 -10.84
CA PHE A 385 -3.89 -12.00 -9.69
C PHE A 385 -5.32 -12.51 -9.79
N ILE A 386 -5.88 -12.86 -8.63
CA ILE A 386 -7.31 -13.09 -8.46
C ILE A 386 -7.75 -12.16 -7.33
N ILE A 387 -8.74 -11.33 -7.60
CA ILE A 387 -9.36 -10.46 -6.60
C ILE A 387 -10.84 -10.79 -6.44
N SER A 388 -11.40 -10.43 -5.29
CA SER A 388 -12.85 -10.47 -5.05
C SER A 388 -13.37 -9.04 -4.92
N ASN A 389 -14.52 -8.76 -5.51
CA ASN A 389 -15.18 -7.48 -5.34
C ASN A 389 -16.52 -7.68 -4.62
N ASN A 390 -16.64 -7.08 -3.44
CA ASN A 390 -17.79 -7.27 -2.54
C ASN A 390 -18.98 -6.35 -2.84
N SER A 391 -18.82 -5.36 -3.72
CA SER A 391 -19.80 -4.25 -3.80
C SER A 391 -20.94 -4.43 -4.79
N LYS A 392 -20.74 -5.11 -5.93
CA LYS A 392 -21.78 -5.17 -7.00
C LYS A 392 -22.16 -6.60 -7.43
N LEU A 393 -21.27 -7.57 -7.33
CA LEU A 393 -21.52 -8.96 -7.73
C LEU A 393 -21.08 -9.87 -6.58
N LYS A 394 -21.92 -9.96 -5.55
CA LYS A 394 -21.71 -10.87 -4.42
C LYS A 394 -21.30 -12.23 -4.96
N TYR A 395 -20.15 -12.74 -4.47
CA TYR A 395 -19.67 -14.09 -4.71
C TYR A 395 -19.01 -14.38 -6.06
N LYS A 396 -18.32 -13.41 -6.68
CA LYS A 396 -17.55 -13.65 -7.88
C LYS A 396 -16.08 -13.25 -7.75
N MET A 397 -15.24 -13.95 -8.49
CA MET A 397 -13.81 -13.70 -8.61
C MET A 397 -13.51 -12.97 -9.92
N PHE A 398 -12.45 -12.21 -9.91
CA PHE A 398 -11.99 -11.44 -11.05
C PHE A 398 -10.53 -11.82 -11.33
N PRO A 399 -10.27 -12.76 -12.25
CA PRO A 399 -8.91 -13.12 -12.64
C PRO A 399 -8.30 -12.04 -13.50
N ILE A 400 -7.02 -11.73 -13.24
CA ILE A 400 -6.24 -10.69 -13.91
C ILE A 400 -4.94 -11.30 -14.41
N GLU A 401 -4.62 -11.15 -15.69
CA GLU A 401 -3.31 -11.38 -16.27
C GLU A 401 -2.64 -10.05 -16.60
N VAL A 402 -1.36 -9.91 -16.27
CA VAL A 402 -0.55 -8.73 -16.56
C VAL A 402 0.41 -9.02 -17.70
N LYS A 403 0.40 -8.18 -18.72
CA LYS A 403 1.27 -8.29 -19.90
C LYS A 403 2.01 -6.97 -20.15
N SER A 404 3.33 -6.98 -20.06
CA SER A 404 4.16 -5.80 -20.37
C SER A 404 4.30 -5.57 -21.87
N GLY A 405 4.21 -6.63 -22.68
CA GLY A 405 4.35 -6.58 -24.13
C GLY A 405 3.08 -6.29 -24.90
N LYS A 406 3.23 -5.75 -26.12
CA LYS A 406 2.08 -5.50 -27.04
C LYS A 406 1.51 -6.79 -27.65
N ARG A 407 2.28 -7.88 -27.68
CA ARG A 407 1.83 -9.20 -28.19
C ARG A 407 1.68 -10.16 -27.02
N TYR A 408 0.53 -10.76 -26.87
CA TYR A 408 0.22 -11.71 -25.81
C TYR A 408 -0.83 -12.75 -26.25
N THR A 409 -0.92 -13.84 -25.52
CA THR A 409 -1.94 -14.87 -25.70
C THR A 409 -2.96 -14.78 -24.56
N THR A 410 -4.18 -15.23 -24.80
CA THR A 410 -5.28 -15.29 -23.82
C THR A 410 -5.48 -16.68 -23.25
N ASN A 411 -4.61 -17.64 -23.62
CA ASN A 411 -4.80 -19.08 -23.41
C ASN A 411 -5.02 -19.46 -21.94
N SER A 412 -4.19 -18.95 -21.03
CA SER A 412 -4.31 -19.21 -19.59
C SER A 412 -5.66 -18.77 -19.06
N LEU A 413 -6.00 -17.52 -19.33
CA LEU A 413 -7.24 -16.90 -18.85
C LEU A 413 -8.49 -17.56 -19.46
N THR A 414 -8.44 -17.91 -20.76
CA THR A 414 -9.53 -18.62 -21.42
C THR A 414 -9.75 -20.01 -20.82
N ARG A 415 -8.68 -20.76 -20.52
CA ARG A 415 -8.77 -22.06 -19.83
C ARG A 415 -9.29 -21.91 -18.41
N PHE A 416 -8.80 -20.92 -17.68
CA PHE A 416 -9.28 -20.61 -16.33
C PHE A 416 -10.77 -20.29 -16.33
N LYS A 417 -11.23 -19.43 -17.25
CA LYS A 417 -12.66 -19.14 -17.46
C LYS A 417 -13.47 -20.40 -17.76
N GLY A 418 -12.97 -21.29 -18.60
CA GLY A 418 -13.63 -22.57 -18.92
C GLY A 418 -13.81 -23.46 -17.70
N LYS A 419 -12.74 -23.58 -16.86
CA LYS A 419 -12.73 -24.41 -15.65
C LYS A 419 -13.65 -23.86 -14.54
N TYR A 420 -13.71 -22.53 -14.36
CA TYR A 420 -14.40 -21.87 -13.23
C TYR A 420 -15.56 -20.96 -13.64
N LYS A 421 -16.16 -21.18 -14.82
CA LYS A 421 -17.16 -20.30 -15.46
C LYS A 421 -18.25 -19.76 -14.51
N ALA A 422 -18.79 -20.60 -13.63
CA ALA A 422 -19.86 -20.22 -12.71
C ALA A 422 -19.41 -19.26 -11.59
N ARG A 423 -18.09 -19.23 -11.29
CA ARG A 423 -17.49 -18.49 -10.16
C ARG A 423 -16.84 -17.18 -10.58
N ILE A 424 -16.67 -16.94 -11.89
CA ILE A 424 -15.99 -15.77 -12.44
C ILE A 424 -17.00 -14.67 -12.74
N GLY A 425 -16.67 -13.46 -12.35
CA GLY A 425 -17.35 -12.25 -12.77
C GLY A 425 -16.85 -11.81 -14.15
N GLU A 426 -15.96 -10.85 -14.14
CA GLU A 426 -15.26 -10.35 -15.32
C GLU A 426 -13.79 -10.79 -15.27
N ALA A 427 -13.20 -11.04 -16.43
CA ALA A 427 -11.80 -11.40 -16.55
C ALA A 427 -11.03 -10.27 -17.23
N TYR A 428 -9.85 -9.96 -16.73
CA TYR A 428 -9.05 -8.82 -17.18
C TYR A 428 -7.69 -9.26 -17.74
N ILE A 429 -7.30 -8.58 -18.82
CA ILE A 429 -5.89 -8.54 -19.25
C ILE A 429 -5.43 -7.10 -19.14
N ILE A 430 -4.41 -6.86 -18.33
CA ILE A 430 -3.77 -5.55 -18.23
C ILE A 430 -2.58 -5.50 -19.17
N HIS A 431 -2.57 -4.55 -20.10
CA HIS A 431 -1.55 -4.49 -21.16
C HIS A 431 -1.37 -3.03 -21.67
N PRO A 432 -0.23 -2.71 -22.33
CA PRO A 432 0.06 -1.31 -22.71
C PRO A 432 -0.76 -0.75 -23.88
N ARG A 433 -1.66 -1.53 -24.48
CA ARG A 433 -2.58 -1.02 -25.51
C ARG A 433 -3.82 -0.42 -24.89
N ASN A 434 -4.60 0.31 -25.70
CA ASN A 434 -5.86 0.90 -25.29
C ASN A 434 -6.93 -0.16 -24.95
N LEU A 435 -8.00 0.24 -24.29
CA LEU A 435 -9.10 -0.64 -23.91
C LEU A 435 -9.70 -1.33 -25.14
N LEU A 436 -9.91 -2.62 -25.05
CA LEU A 436 -10.64 -3.43 -26.03
C LEU A 436 -11.28 -4.66 -25.35
N ILE A 437 -12.30 -5.20 -25.95
CA ILE A 437 -12.94 -6.45 -25.50
C ILE A 437 -12.58 -7.55 -26.49
N LYS A 438 -12.06 -8.67 -25.98
CA LYS A 438 -11.69 -9.85 -26.78
C LYS A 438 -12.20 -11.11 -26.09
N GLU A 439 -13.07 -11.90 -26.76
CA GLU A 439 -13.57 -13.19 -26.25
C GLU A 439 -14.15 -13.10 -24.83
N ASP A 440 -14.95 -12.08 -24.54
CA ASP A 440 -15.50 -11.75 -23.21
C ASP A 440 -14.43 -11.50 -22.13
N ILE A 441 -13.23 -11.09 -22.53
CA ILE A 441 -12.16 -10.63 -21.66
C ILE A 441 -12.02 -9.13 -21.87
N LEU A 442 -12.04 -8.37 -20.78
CA LEU A 442 -11.78 -6.93 -20.83
C LEU A 442 -10.27 -6.67 -20.78
N CYS A 443 -9.73 -6.25 -21.91
CA CYS A 443 -8.32 -5.89 -22.03
C CYS A 443 -8.17 -4.39 -21.77
N ILE A 444 -7.49 -4.02 -20.69
CA ILE A 444 -7.39 -2.64 -20.22
C ILE A 444 -5.94 -2.16 -20.15
N PRO A 445 -5.69 -0.87 -20.40
CA PRO A 445 -4.37 -0.30 -20.13
C PRO A 445 -4.09 -0.24 -18.62
N PRO A 446 -2.81 -0.28 -18.19
CA PRO A 446 -2.44 -0.42 -16.79
C PRO A 446 -2.91 0.77 -15.92
N TYR A 447 -3.04 1.96 -16.47
CA TYR A 447 -3.56 3.12 -15.74
C TYR A 447 -5.05 2.98 -15.38
N MET A 448 -5.81 2.08 -16.03
CA MET A 448 -7.20 1.78 -15.66
C MET A 448 -7.34 0.84 -14.46
N THR A 449 -6.26 0.30 -13.93
CA THR A 449 -6.29 -0.52 -12.69
C THR A 449 -6.89 0.26 -11.51
N ILE A 450 -6.87 1.60 -11.52
CA ILE A 450 -7.57 2.43 -10.52
C ILE A 450 -9.09 2.20 -10.48
N CYS A 451 -9.66 1.57 -11.50
CA CYS A 451 -11.10 1.31 -11.61
C CYS A 451 -11.51 -0.11 -11.14
N LEU A 452 -10.54 -0.98 -10.76
CA LEU A 452 -10.76 -2.36 -10.32
C LEU A 452 -11.03 -2.51 -8.82
#